data_1222093add1ba53b0fa6d0f16192496e
#
_entry.id   1222093add1ba53b0fa6d0f16192496e
#
_cell.length_a   1.000
_cell.length_b   1.000
_cell.length_c   1.000
_cell.angle_alpha   90.00
_cell.angle_beta   90.00
_cell.angle_gamma   90.00
#
_symmetry.space_group_name_H-M   'P 1'
#
loop_
_entity.id
_entity.type
_entity.pdbx_description
1 polymer ?
#
loop_
_entity_poly.entity_id
_entity_poly.type
_entity_poly.pdbx_seq_one_letter_code
_entity_poly.pdbx_strand_id
1 'polypeptide(L)'
;IGFSLAQLIESSETYIKTELIEANKERAEFLASNLENITVTCGDGLDNQILEEVNISEAGYCISITEDDEVNILSSLLAKRAGADTSITLINNSNYSSLLSNIGVDMTIDPKIITISKILEKVRGVKIRNDYSIGEGFGEVIEADIQSESFLCNCLLYTSPSPRDDGV
;
A
#
# COMPACT_ATOMS: atom_id res chain seq x y z
N ILE A 1 0.43 10.92 -5.52
CA ILE A 1 0.81 9.91 -4.51
C ILE A 1 2.31 9.64 -4.62
N GLY A 2 2.85 9.27 -5.78
CA GLY A 2 4.25 8.88 -5.99
C GLY A 2 5.27 9.89 -5.48
N PHE A 3 5.13 11.16 -5.83
CA PHE A 3 6.04 12.22 -5.36
C PHE A 3 6.03 12.36 -3.83
N SER A 4 4.85 12.36 -3.21
CA SER A 4 4.77 12.45 -1.74
C SER A 4 5.38 11.23 -1.04
N LEU A 5 5.23 10.04 -1.63
CA LEU A 5 5.89 8.83 -1.12
C LEU A 5 7.41 8.95 -1.24
N ALA A 6 7.93 9.40 -2.38
CA ALA A 6 9.34 9.63 -2.60
C ALA A 6 9.94 10.61 -1.58
N GLN A 7 9.26 11.74 -1.32
CA GLN A 7 9.68 12.70 -0.30
C GLN A 7 9.69 12.10 1.12
N LEU A 8 8.71 11.26 1.46
CA LEU A 8 8.67 10.58 2.76
C LEU A 8 9.81 9.57 2.90
N ILE A 9 10.12 8.81 1.85
CA ILE A 9 11.26 7.88 1.84
C ILE A 9 12.56 8.66 2.01
N GLU A 10 12.75 9.76 1.29
CA GLU A 10 13.93 10.59 1.36
C GLU A 10 14.13 11.24 2.74
N SER A 11 13.05 11.60 3.41
CA SER A 11 13.06 12.17 4.76
C SER A 11 13.19 11.14 5.88
N SER A 12 13.17 9.84 5.56
CA SER A 12 13.31 8.79 6.56
C SER A 12 14.73 8.74 7.14
N GLU A 13 14.87 8.36 8.42
CA GLU A 13 16.18 8.21 9.07
C GLU A 13 17.00 7.05 8.48
N THR A 14 16.32 6.10 7.82
CA THR A 14 16.96 4.95 7.19
C THR A 14 17.19 5.22 5.72
N TYR A 15 18.45 5.16 5.26
CA TYR A 15 18.77 5.27 3.84
C TYR A 15 18.21 4.07 3.08
N ILE A 16 17.30 4.34 2.15
CA ILE A 16 16.73 3.36 1.23
C ILE A 16 17.12 3.78 -0.19
N LYS A 17 17.97 2.99 -0.85
CA LYS A 17 18.27 3.24 -2.27
C LYS A 17 16.96 3.15 -3.05
N THR A 18 16.57 4.24 -3.67
CA THR A 18 15.30 4.36 -4.37
C THR A 18 15.53 4.89 -5.78
N GLU A 19 14.88 4.27 -6.74
CA GLU A 19 14.81 4.71 -8.13
C GLU A 19 13.36 4.92 -8.52
N LEU A 20 13.09 6.01 -9.25
CA LEU A 20 11.76 6.40 -9.66
C LEU A 20 11.68 6.45 -11.19
N ILE A 21 10.73 5.74 -11.77
CA ILE A 21 10.47 5.75 -13.21
C ILE A 21 9.27 6.66 -13.47
N GLU A 22 9.41 7.62 -14.38
CA GLU A 22 8.33 8.54 -14.77
C GLU A 22 8.32 8.67 -16.31
N ALA A 23 7.17 8.38 -16.92
CA ALA A 23 7.04 8.38 -18.37
C ALA A 23 6.97 9.80 -18.97
N ASN A 24 6.43 10.76 -18.23
CA ASN A 24 6.35 12.15 -18.69
C ASN A 24 7.66 12.88 -18.43
N LYS A 25 8.30 13.36 -19.50
CA LYS A 25 9.61 14.02 -19.43
C LYS A 25 9.61 15.27 -18.55
N GLU A 26 8.62 16.16 -18.71
CA GLU A 26 8.55 17.39 -17.90
C GLU A 26 8.36 17.06 -16.42
N ARG A 27 7.59 16.02 -16.14
CA ARG A 27 7.38 15.54 -14.78
C ARG A 27 8.64 14.90 -14.21
N ALA A 28 9.37 14.12 -14.99
CA ALA A 28 10.64 13.53 -14.59
C ALA A 28 11.69 14.60 -14.27
N GLU A 29 11.80 15.65 -15.09
CA GLU A 29 12.69 16.80 -14.85
C GLU A 29 12.30 17.55 -13.55
N PHE A 30 11.00 17.73 -13.32
CA PHE A 30 10.50 18.33 -12.07
C PHE A 30 10.87 17.46 -10.86
N LEU A 31 10.65 16.15 -10.94
CA LEU A 31 10.97 15.22 -9.85
C LEU A 31 12.47 15.21 -9.55
N ALA A 32 13.31 15.11 -10.58
CA ALA A 32 14.76 15.16 -10.43
C ALA A 32 15.29 16.48 -9.82
N SER A 33 14.56 17.58 -10.02
CA SER A 33 14.91 18.89 -9.44
C SER A 33 14.48 19.04 -7.98
N ASN A 34 13.55 18.19 -7.48
CA ASN A 34 12.96 18.29 -6.15
C ASN A 34 13.26 17.10 -5.23
N LEU A 35 14.00 16.12 -5.71
CA LEU A 35 14.47 14.96 -4.96
C LEU A 35 16.00 14.93 -5.03
N GLU A 36 16.68 14.85 -3.88
CA GLU A 36 18.13 14.94 -3.81
C GLU A 36 18.80 13.56 -3.82
N ASN A 37 18.17 12.57 -3.17
CA ASN A 37 18.77 11.24 -2.94
C ASN A 37 18.05 10.11 -3.71
N ILE A 38 17.11 10.47 -4.59
CA ILE A 38 16.36 9.51 -5.42
C ILE A 38 16.74 9.70 -6.87
N THR A 39 17.18 8.63 -7.52
CA THR A 39 17.45 8.65 -8.97
C THR A 39 16.13 8.64 -9.74
N VAL A 40 15.98 9.57 -10.68
CA VAL A 40 14.78 9.65 -11.53
C VAL A 40 15.12 9.26 -12.94
N THR A 41 14.52 8.18 -13.44
CA THR A 41 14.67 7.70 -14.81
C THR A 41 13.42 8.08 -15.63
N CYS A 42 13.62 8.78 -16.74
CA CYS A 42 12.52 9.12 -17.65
C CYS A 42 12.29 7.96 -18.62
N GLY A 43 11.16 7.26 -18.47
CA GLY A 43 10.82 6.11 -19.31
C GLY A 43 9.49 5.49 -18.97
N ASP A 44 9.07 4.54 -19.80
CA ASP A 44 7.86 3.77 -19.58
C ASP A 44 8.16 2.56 -18.66
N GLY A 45 7.45 2.45 -17.53
CA GLY A 45 7.57 1.32 -16.61
C GLY A 45 7.10 -0.03 -17.20
N LEU A 46 6.53 -0.03 -18.39
CA LEU A 46 6.19 -1.25 -19.16
C LEU A 46 7.32 -1.66 -20.11
N ASP A 47 8.36 -0.85 -20.27
CA ASP A 47 9.50 -1.18 -21.14
C ASP A 47 10.56 -1.97 -20.36
N ASN A 48 10.85 -3.19 -20.85
CA ASN A 48 11.87 -4.05 -20.25
C ASN A 48 13.27 -3.40 -20.24
N GLN A 49 13.60 -2.56 -21.22
CA GLN A 49 14.89 -1.88 -21.27
C GLN A 49 15.02 -0.88 -20.11
N ILE A 50 13.96 -0.16 -19.79
CA ILE A 50 13.91 0.75 -18.64
C ILE A 50 14.02 -0.03 -17.32
N LEU A 51 13.32 -1.18 -17.21
CA LEU A 51 13.41 -2.04 -16.03
C LEU A 51 14.84 -2.61 -15.83
N GLU A 52 15.54 -2.96 -16.92
CA GLU A 52 16.93 -3.37 -16.87
C GLU A 52 17.87 -2.21 -16.49
N GLU A 53 17.65 -1.01 -17.01
CA GLU A 53 18.44 0.19 -16.72
C GLU A 53 18.41 0.53 -15.22
N VAL A 54 17.24 0.42 -14.59
CA VAL A 54 17.08 0.65 -13.14
C VAL A 54 17.48 -0.56 -12.29
N ASN A 55 18.03 -1.62 -12.87
CA ASN A 55 18.43 -2.85 -12.19
C ASN A 55 17.28 -3.45 -11.33
N ILE A 56 16.08 -3.55 -11.90
CA ILE A 56 14.89 -4.04 -11.20
C ILE A 56 15.07 -5.41 -10.55
N SER A 57 15.97 -6.25 -11.07
CA SER A 57 16.29 -7.58 -10.52
C SER A 57 16.98 -7.53 -9.15
N GLU A 58 17.53 -6.39 -8.75
CA GLU A 58 18.13 -6.18 -7.43
C GLU A 58 17.17 -5.47 -6.46
N ALA A 59 15.96 -5.13 -6.94
CA ALA A 59 15.00 -4.40 -6.13
C ALA A 59 14.30 -5.34 -5.13
N GLY A 60 14.38 -5.01 -3.84
CA GLY A 60 13.59 -5.67 -2.80
C GLY A 60 12.09 -5.34 -2.92
N TYR A 61 11.76 -4.15 -3.41
CA TYR A 61 10.39 -3.72 -3.62
C TYR A 61 10.23 -2.98 -4.95
N CYS A 62 9.18 -3.32 -5.69
CA CYS A 62 8.67 -2.52 -6.81
C CYS A 62 7.29 -1.98 -6.46
N ILE A 63 7.10 -0.67 -6.55
CA ILE A 63 5.85 -0.01 -6.17
C ILE A 63 5.25 0.68 -7.41
N SER A 64 4.11 0.17 -7.89
CA SER A 64 3.41 0.69 -9.06
C SER A 64 2.23 1.55 -8.62
N ILE A 65 2.32 2.87 -8.83
CA ILE A 65 1.41 3.89 -8.28
C ILE A 65 1.08 5.00 -9.27
N THR A 66 0.81 4.64 -10.53
CA THR A 66 0.30 5.57 -11.53
C THR A 66 -1.20 5.83 -11.34
N GLU A 67 -1.80 6.64 -12.21
CA GLU A 67 -3.25 6.89 -12.21
C GLU A 67 -4.06 5.78 -12.88
N ASP A 68 -3.40 4.86 -13.59
CA ASP A 68 -4.00 3.80 -14.39
C ASP A 68 -3.77 2.43 -13.72
N ASP A 69 -4.85 1.78 -13.33
CA ASP A 69 -4.80 0.49 -12.63
C ASP A 69 -4.20 -0.62 -13.50
N GLU A 70 -4.50 -0.63 -14.80
CA GLU A 70 -4.00 -1.62 -15.76
C GLU A 70 -2.49 -1.48 -15.92
N VAL A 71 -1.98 -0.25 -16.03
CA VAL A 71 -0.54 0.05 -16.07
C VAL A 71 0.12 -0.38 -14.78
N ASN A 72 -0.48 -0.10 -13.61
CA ASN A 72 0.05 -0.50 -12.31
C ASN A 72 0.17 -2.03 -12.19
N ILE A 73 -0.84 -2.75 -12.64
CA ILE A 73 -0.86 -4.23 -12.63
C ILE A 73 0.23 -4.78 -13.56
N LEU A 74 0.27 -4.30 -14.80
CA LEU A 74 1.21 -4.80 -15.79
C LEU A 74 2.66 -4.50 -15.42
N SER A 75 2.97 -3.29 -14.95
CA SER A 75 4.33 -2.94 -14.51
C SER A 75 4.78 -3.77 -13.30
N SER A 76 3.89 -4.03 -12.35
CA SER A 76 4.17 -4.92 -11.22
C SER A 76 4.48 -6.35 -11.65
N LEU A 77 3.72 -6.90 -12.61
CA LEU A 77 3.97 -8.24 -13.16
C LEU A 77 5.26 -8.31 -13.95
N LEU A 78 5.58 -7.28 -14.74
CA LEU A 78 6.84 -7.19 -15.48
C LEU A 78 8.03 -7.09 -14.53
N ALA A 79 7.94 -6.26 -13.48
CA ALA A 79 8.96 -6.15 -12.46
C ALA A 79 9.22 -7.49 -11.74
N LYS A 80 8.17 -8.20 -11.35
CA LYS A 80 8.28 -9.55 -10.76
C LYS A 80 8.96 -10.53 -11.71
N ARG A 81 8.56 -10.52 -12.98
CA ARG A 81 9.18 -11.37 -14.01
C ARG A 81 10.64 -11.03 -14.24
N ALA A 82 11.01 -9.76 -14.12
CA ALA A 82 12.38 -9.27 -14.25
C ALA A 82 13.25 -9.49 -13.00
N GLY A 83 12.66 -9.98 -11.88
CA GLY A 83 13.40 -10.43 -10.70
C GLY A 83 13.19 -9.59 -9.43
N ALA A 84 12.29 -8.62 -9.41
CA ALA A 84 11.96 -7.90 -8.18
C ALA A 84 11.41 -8.85 -7.10
N ASP A 85 11.85 -8.70 -5.85
CA ASP A 85 11.46 -9.61 -4.76
C ASP A 85 9.99 -9.46 -4.37
N THR A 86 9.50 -8.23 -4.26
CA THR A 86 8.12 -7.95 -3.83
C THR A 86 7.52 -6.85 -4.69
N SER A 87 6.29 -7.07 -5.19
CA SER A 87 5.52 -6.08 -5.93
C SER A 87 4.38 -5.52 -5.09
N ILE A 88 4.24 -4.20 -5.08
CA ILE A 88 3.16 -3.46 -4.43
C ILE A 88 2.43 -2.66 -5.50
N THR A 89 1.13 -2.88 -5.65
CA THR A 89 0.33 -2.29 -6.72
C THR A 89 -0.82 -1.47 -6.15
N LEU A 90 -0.91 -0.21 -6.53
CA LEU A 90 -2.07 0.61 -6.20
C LEU A 90 -3.19 0.31 -7.19
N ILE A 91 -4.40 0.06 -6.69
CA ILE A 91 -5.61 -0.17 -7.48
C ILE A 91 -6.76 0.69 -6.95
N ASN A 92 -7.48 1.32 -7.85
CA ASN A 92 -8.67 2.11 -7.54
C ASN A 92 -9.97 1.32 -7.76
N ASN A 93 -9.91 0.24 -8.56
CA ASN A 93 -11.04 -0.63 -8.86
C ASN A 93 -10.91 -1.95 -8.10
N SER A 94 -11.70 -2.10 -7.04
CA SER A 94 -11.70 -3.28 -6.16
C SER A 94 -12.02 -4.59 -6.89
N ASN A 95 -12.60 -4.55 -8.11
CA ASN A 95 -12.86 -5.75 -8.89
C ASN A 95 -11.59 -6.49 -9.33
N TYR A 96 -10.44 -5.80 -9.34
CA TYR A 96 -9.15 -6.42 -9.68
C TYR A 96 -8.52 -7.17 -8.51
N SER A 97 -8.87 -6.85 -7.25
CA SER A 97 -8.23 -7.41 -6.06
C SER A 97 -8.22 -8.94 -6.04
N SER A 98 -9.36 -9.56 -6.33
CA SER A 98 -9.50 -11.03 -6.34
C SER A 98 -8.71 -11.74 -7.45
N LEU A 99 -8.41 -11.02 -8.53
CA LEU A 99 -7.63 -11.55 -9.64
C LEU A 99 -6.13 -11.46 -9.36
N LEU A 100 -5.70 -10.36 -8.73
CA LEU A 100 -4.29 -10.01 -8.59
C LEU A 100 -3.51 -10.99 -7.72
N SER A 101 -4.11 -11.50 -6.64
CA SER A 101 -3.51 -12.52 -5.78
C SER A 101 -3.17 -13.82 -6.51
N ASN A 102 -3.89 -14.12 -7.60
CA ASN A 102 -3.70 -15.35 -8.39
C ASN A 102 -2.70 -15.19 -9.54
N ILE A 103 -2.36 -13.97 -9.94
CA ILE A 103 -1.50 -13.72 -11.12
C ILE A 103 -0.07 -13.28 -10.77
N GLY A 104 0.26 -13.19 -9.47
CA GLY A 104 1.64 -12.98 -9.03
C GLY A 104 1.96 -11.55 -8.56
N VAL A 105 0.96 -10.74 -8.25
CA VAL A 105 1.12 -9.50 -7.49
C VAL A 105 1.13 -9.85 -6.00
N ASP A 106 2.16 -9.38 -5.27
CA ASP A 106 2.32 -9.77 -3.85
C ASP A 106 1.41 -8.96 -2.93
N MET A 107 1.25 -7.67 -3.20
CA MET A 107 0.45 -6.77 -2.37
C MET A 107 -0.33 -5.76 -3.20
N THR A 108 -1.58 -5.55 -2.84
CA THR A 108 -2.43 -4.51 -3.43
C THR A 108 -2.81 -3.46 -2.41
N ILE A 109 -2.85 -2.21 -2.83
CA ILE A 109 -3.25 -1.06 -2.00
C ILE A 109 -4.47 -0.42 -2.64
N ASP A 110 -5.59 -0.40 -1.93
CA ASP A 110 -6.80 0.34 -2.31
C ASP A 110 -6.91 1.62 -1.44
N PRO A 111 -6.67 2.81 -2.00
CA PRO A 111 -6.73 4.06 -1.24
C PRO A 111 -8.10 4.35 -0.63
N LYS A 112 -9.19 3.84 -1.24
CA LYS A 112 -10.56 4.03 -0.74
C LYS A 112 -10.76 3.26 0.55
N ILE A 113 -10.31 2.01 0.60
CA ILE A 113 -10.41 1.17 1.81
C ILE A 113 -9.61 1.80 2.95
N ILE A 114 -8.37 2.23 2.68
CA ILE A 114 -7.53 2.89 3.68
C ILE A 114 -8.21 4.17 4.20
N THR A 115 -8.77 4.98 3.30
CA THR A 115 -9.45 6.22 3.66
C THR A 115 -10.69 5.95 4.52
N ILE A 116 -11.51 4.98 4.14
CA ILE A 116 -12.70 4.58 4.90
C ILE A 116 -12.31 4.09 6.30
N SER A 117 -11.30 3.22 6.39
CA SER A 117 -10.80 2.72 7.69
C SER A 117 -10.33 3.87 8.59
N LYS A 118 -9.59 4.84 8.04
CA LYS A 118 -9.15 6.02 8.81
C LYS A 118 -10.30 6.93 9.25
N ILE A 119 -11.32 7.09 8.43
CA ILE A 119 -12.53 7.86 8.81
C ILE A 119 -13.28 7.12 9.93
N LEU A 120 -13.48 5.81 9.79
CA LEU A 120 -14.16 5.01 10.80
C LEU A 120 -13.41 5.00 12.13
N GLU A 121 -12.09 4.91 12.11
CA GLU A 121 -11.25 5.06 13.31
C GLU A 121 -11.57 6.36 14.05
N LYS A 122 -11.67 7.48 13.32
CA LYS A 122 -11.98 8.79 13.92
C LYS A 122 -13.41 8.90 14.42
N VAL A 123 -14.39 8.35 13.69
CA VAL A 123 -15.81 8.42 14.03
C VAL A 123 -16.15 7.53 15.24
N ARG A 124 -15.56 6.36 15.33
CA ARG A 124 -15.78 5.41 16.43
C ARG A 124 -15.23 5.90 17.78
N GLY A 125 -14.36 6.93 17.80
CA GLY A 125 -13.80 7.51 19.01
C GLY A 125 -12.92 6.57 19.86
N VAL A 126 -12.63 5.39 19.33
CA VAL A 126 -11.74 4.40 19.96
C VAL A 126 -10.32 4.67 19.48
N LYS A 127 -9.34 4.65 20.39
CA LYS A 127 -7.94 4.68 20.00
C LYS A 127 -7.57 3.31 19.43
N ILE A 128 -7.79 3.14 18.14
CA ILE A 128 -7.36 1.96 17.39
C ILE A 128 -5.85 2.06 17.22
N ARG A 129 -5.10 1.05 17.64
CA ARG A 129 -3.66 0.94 17.41
C ARG A 129 -3.36 0.39 16.04
N ASN A 130 -4.04 -0.69 15.69
CA ASN A 130 -3.89 -1.37 14.42
C ASN A 130 -5.25 -1.87 13.94
N ASP A 131 -5.44 -1.81 12.64
CA ASP A 131 -6.63 -2.33 11.95
C ASP A 131 -6.13 -3.22 10.80
N TYR A 132 -6.52 -4.48 10.82
CA TYR A 132 -6.15 -5.46 9.80
C TYR A 132 -7.41 -6.00 9.14
N SER A 133 -7.60 -5.73 7.87
CA SER A 133 -8.65 -6.37 7.09
C SER A 133 -8.30 -7.83 6.78
N ILE A 134 -9.21 -8.74 7.06
CA ILE A 134 -9.07 -10.16 6.71
C ILE A 134 -9.83 -10.42 5.42
N GLY A 135 -9.06 -10.69 4.34
CA GLY A 135 -9.63 -10.93 3.02
C GLY A 135 -10.34 -9.71 2.44
N GLU A 136 -11.11 -9.91 1.40
CA GLU A 136 -11.83 -8.83 0.68
C GLU A 136 -13.10 -8.38 1.42
N GLY A 137 -12.97 -7.92 2.67
CA GLY A 137 -14.13 -7.43 3.44
C GLY A 137 -14.88 -8.50 4.25
N PHE A 138 -14.33 -9.70 4.43
CA PHE A 138 -14.91 -10.75 5.27
C PHE A 138 -14.81 -10.49 6.76
N GLY A 139 -13.91 -9.60 7.20
CA GLY A 139 -13.75 -9.24 8.60
C GLY A 139 -12.61 -8.26 8.82
N GLU A 140 -12.60 -7.69 10.01
CA GLU A 140 -11.55 -6.78 10.49
C GLU A 140 -11.02 -7.31 11.82
N VAL A 141 -9.71 -7.26 12.01
CA VAL A 141 -9.06 -7.43 13.31
C VAL A 141 -8.66 -6.06 13.79
N ILE A 142 -9.23 -5.61 14.87
CA ILE A 142 -8.98 -4.30 15.45
C ILE A 142 -8.21 -4.48 16.76
N GLU A 143 -7.03 -3.90 16.85
CA GLU A 143 -6.32 -3.72 18.10
C GLU A 143 -6.62 -2.32 18.64
N ALA A 144 -7.24 -2.24 19.80
CA ALA A 144 -7.68 -0.97 20.38
C ALA A 144 -7.30 -0.83 21.84
N ASP A 145 -6.98 0.39 22.27
CA ASP A 145 -6.84 0.73 23.69
C ASP A 145 -8.20 0.89 24.34
N ILE A 146 -8.51 0.04 25.30
CA ILE A 146 -9.75 0.14 26.09
C ILE A 146 -9.58 1.28 27.10
N GLN A 147 -10.43 2.30 26.98
CA GLN A 147 -10.45 3.42 27.93
C GLN A 147 -11.02 2.98 29.26
N SER A 148 -10.55 3.61 30.35
CA SER A 148 -10.95 3.28 31.73
C SER A 148 -12.46 3.36 31.98
N GLU A 149 -13.19 4.14 31.20
CA GLU A 149 -14.65 4.32 31.28
C GLU A 149 -15.44 3.31 30.45
N SER A 150 -14.75 2.45 29.70
CA SER A 150 -15.39 1.43 28.88
C SER A 150 -15.94 0.30 29.73
N PHE A 151 -17.12 -0.21 29.40
CA PHE A 151 -17.72 -1.41 30.05
C PHE A 151 -16.84 -2.67 29.84
N LEU A 152 -15.93 -2.66 28.90
CA LEU A 152 -14.96 -3.74 28.66
C LEU A 152 -13.76 -3.68 29.63
N CYS A 153 -13.58 -2.56 30.34
CA CYS A 153 -12.51 -2.43 31.31
C CYS A 153 -12.78 -3.35 32.51
N ASN A 154 -11.81 -4.20 32.87
CA ASN A 154 -11.95 -5.25 33.90
C ASN A 154 -12.95 -6.38 33.58
N CYS A 155 -13.38 -6.50 32.34
CA CYS A 155 -14.22 -7.61 31.91
C CYS A 155 -13.34 -8.84 31.62
N LEU A 156 -13.75 -10.00 32.16
CA LEU A 156 -13.07 -11.25 31.79
C LEU A 156 -13.53 -11.69 30.40
N LEU A 157 -12.63 -12.27 29.62
CA LEU A 157 -12.89 -12.65 28.23
C LEU A 157 -14.14 -13.53 28.05
N TYR A 158 -14.42 -14.42 29.01
CA TYR A 158 -15.56 -15.30 28.99
C TYR A 158 -16.88 -14.67 29.53
N THR A 159 -16.81 -13.43 30.07
CA THR A 159 -17.98 -12.67 30.50
C THR A 159 -18.31 -11.53 29.55
N SER A 160 -17.46 -11.29 28.54
CA SER A 160 -17.73 -10.31 27.50
C SER A 160 -18.86 -10.81 26.60
N PRO A 161 -19.94 -10.02 26.38
CA PRO A 161 -21.01 -10.43 25.48
C PRO A 161 -20.47 -10.69 24.09
N SER A 162 -20.69 -11.90 23.59
CA SER A 162 -20.39 -12.25 22.20
C SER A 162 -21.45 -11.65 21.28
N PRO A 163 -21.13 -11.17 20.08
CA PRO A 163 -22.13 -10.75 19.10
C PRO A 163 -23.15 -11.83 18.72
N ARG A 164 -22.90 -13.09 19.11
CA ARG A 164 -23.83 -14.22 18.91
C ARG A 164 -24.78 -14.46 20.07
N ASP A 165 -24.58 -13.79 21.21
CA ASP A 165 -25.41 -13.97 22.42
C ASP A 165 -26.60 -13.00 22.47
N ASP A 166 -26.73 -12.08 21.52
CA ASP A 166 -27.91 -11.26 21.35
C ASP A 166 -29.03 -12.14 20.76
N GLY A 167 -29.60 -12.96 21.66
CA GLY A 167 -30.59 -13.95 21.33
C GLY A 167 -31.75 -13.40 20.49
N VAL A 168 -31.74 -13.73 19.22
CA VAL A 168 -32.90 -13.89 18.35
C VAL A 168 -32.66 -15.12 17.49
#